data_0a59368d69701cc571d9ae306907f09f
#
_entry.id   0a59368d69701cc571d9ae306907f09f
#
_cell.length_a   1.000
_cell.length_b   1.000
_cell.length_c   1.000
_cell.angle_alpha   90.00
_cell.angle_beta   90.00
_cell.angle_gamma   90.00
#
_symmetry.space_group_name_H-M   'P 1'
#
loop_
_entity.id
_entity.type
_entity.pdbx_description
1 polymer ?
#
loop_
_entity_poly.entity_id
_entity_poly.type
_entity_poly.pdbx_seq_one_letter_code
_entity_poly.pdbx_strand_id
1 'polypeptide(L)'
;MENVLNEPLPLNARKPTWLRAKIPGGPVYQETTQIVREHKLHTVCESAQCPNLGECWSRKTATIMILGNICTRSCGFCAVQTGRPTELDRDEPRRVAEAIRLMGLKHAVITSVARDELLDGGAAIWAATIRAVRAENPHTAIEVLIPDFKGRWQDLETVLDAKPDILNHNVETVPRLHKKVRPQAKYERSLEMLRRAKAAGFVTKSGLMLGIGEEDSEIAATLRDMAADHLDILTLGQYLRPSAQHLPLYRWVTPEEFARWKQFSLDLGCRVVESGPLVRSSYHADEQSDALC
;
A
#
# COMPACT_ATOMS: atom_id res chain seq x y z
N MET A 1 -23.08 -1.87 27.88
CA MET A 1 -22.48 -0.54 27.53
C MET A 1 -22.73 -0.34 26.07
N GLU A 2 -23.67 0.52 25.72
CA GLU A 2 -24.07 0.79 24.34
C GLU A 2 -22.91 1.43 23.58
N ASN A 3 -22.68 0.93 22.35
CA ASN A 3 -21.61 1.33 21.44
C ASN A 3 -21.70 2.82 21.09
N VAL A 4 -20.81 3.62 21.65
CA VAL A 4 -20.63 5.06 21.33
C VAL A 4 -19.81 5.26 20.05
N LEU A 5 -19.88 4.33 19.09
CA LEU A 5 -19.10 4.40 17.84
C LEU A 5 -19.84 5.06 16.66
N ASN A 6 -20.89 5.84 16.89
CA ASN A 6 -21.82 6.22 15.82
C ASN A 6 -21.65 7.62 15.22
N GLU A 7 -20.78 8.47 15.72
CA GLU A 7 -20.55 9.78 15.11
C GLU A 7 -19.10 9.96 14.65
N PRO A 8 -18.90 10.41 13.41
CA PRO A 8 -17.55 10.69 12.92
C PRO A 8 -16.96 11.90 13.66
N LEU A 9 -15.65 11.88 13.84
CA LEU A 9 -14.93 13.02 14.37
C LEU A 9 -15.11 14.24 13.45
N PRO A 10 -15.20 15.46 14.02
CA PRO A 10 -15.25 16.68 13.20
C PRO A 10 -13.99 16.80 12.34
N LEU A 11 -14.13 17.43 11.16
CA LEU A 11 -13.05 17.57 10.19
C LEU A 11 -11.80 18.26 10.78
N ASN A 12 -12.01 19.17 11.71
CA ASN A 12 -10.96 19.90 12.42
C ASN A 12 -10.59 19.27 13.78
N ALA A 13 -10.93 17.99 14.00
CA ALA A 13 -10.55 17.31 15.22
C ALA A 13 -9.04 17.39 15.43
N ARG A 14 -8.63 17.79 16.63
CA ARG A 14 -7.20 17.93 16.97
C ARG A 14 -6.53 16.57 16.89
N LYS A 15 -5.46 16.50 16.08
CA LYS A 15 -4.62 15.30 16.02
C LYS A 15 -3.93 15.06 17.37
N PRO A 16 -3.93 13.83 17.88
CA PRO A 16 -3.23 13.49 19.10
C PRO A 16 -1.71 13.64 18.95
N THR A 17 -1.01 13.70 20.07
CA THR A 17 0.43 13.97 20.10
C THR A 17 1.28 12.91 19.45
N TRP A 18 0.81 11.67 19.39
CA TRP A 18 1.51 10.54 18.76
C TRP A 18 1.42 10.53 17.23
N LEU A 19 0.60 11.39 16.62
CA LEU A 19 0.49 11.56 15.15
C LEU A 19 1.37 12.71 14.66
N ARG A 20 2.62 12.77 15.11
CA ARG A 20 3.61 13.76 14.64
C ARG A 20 4.52 13.15 13.60
N ALA A 21 4.55 13.74 12.41
CA ALA A 21 5.47 13.40 11.35
C ALA A 21 6.67 14.35 11.34
N LYS A 22 7.80 13.88 10.81
CA LYS A 22 8.99 14.71 10.59
C LYS A 22 8.76 15.67 9.43
N ILE A 23 9.24 16.91 9.57
CA ILE A 23 9.18 17.89 8.48
C ILE A 23 10.13 17.46 7.36
N PRO A 24 9.68 17.46 6.08
CA PRO A 24 10.53 17.14 4.95
C PRO A 24 11.71 18.13 4.82
N GLY A 25 12.91 17.63 4.53
CA GLY A 25 14.08 18.50 4.30
C GLY A 25 15.41 17.77 4.32
N GLY A 26 16.47 18.48 3.98
CA GLY A 26 17.84 17.98 3.95
C GLY A 26 18.32 17.58 2.55
N PRO A 27 19.66 17.37 2.37
CA PRO A 27 20.25 17.12 1.05
C PRO A 27 19.75 15.81 0.39
N VAL A 28 19.60 14.73 1.17
CA VAL A 28 19.13 13.43 0.65
C VAL A 28 17.66 13.52 0.18
N TYR A 29 16.82 14.26 0.91
CA TYR A 29 15.45 14.53 0.49
C TYR A 29 15.42 15.28 -0.84
N GLN A 30 16.29 16.30 -1.02
CA GLN A 30 16.38 17.08 -2.26
C GLN A 30 16.85 16.22 -3.44
N GLU A 31 17.87 15.37 -3.23
CA GLU A 31 18.36 14.42 -4.23
C GLU A 31 17.25 13.46 -4.68
N THR A 32 16.52 12.86 -3.73
CA THR A 32 15.38 11.96 -4.04
C THR A 32 14.30 12.71 -4.83
N THR A 33 13.97 13.95 -4.43
CA THR A 33 13.00 14.79 -5.13
C THR A 33 13.45 15.08 -6.58
N GLN A 34 14.73 15.36 -6.77
CA GLN A 34 15.30 15.65 -8.09
C GLN A 34 15.19 14.41 -8.99
N ILE A 35 15.60 13.22 -8.52
CA ILE A 35 15.52 11.97 -9.28
C ILE A 35 14.07 11.70 -9.73
N VAL A 36 13.10 11.79 -8.80
CA VAL A 36 11.68 11.58 -9.11
C VAL A 36 11.20 12.51 -10.23
N ARG A 37 11.58 13.79 -10.18
CA ARG A 37 11.17 14.79 -11.17
C ARG A 37 11.87 14.62 -12.52
N GLU A 38 13.17 14.40 -12.55
CA GLU A 38 13.96 14.24 -13.78
C GLU A 38 13.51 13.01 -14.57
N HIS A 39 13.16 11.93 -13.88
CA HIS A 39 12.63 10.73 -14.51
C HIS A 39 11.11 10.77 -14.74
N LYS A 40 10.44 11.89 -14.48
CA LYS A 40 8.97 12.07 -14.65
C LYS A 40 8.16 10.96 -14.00
N LEU A 41 8.57 10.56 -12.80
CA LEU A 41 7.89 9.51 -12.05
C LEU A 41 6.78 10.07 -11.16
N HIS A 42 5.78 9.27 -10.93
CA HIS A 42 4.77 9.52 -9.93
C HIS A 42 5.09 8.74 -8.66
N THR A 43 4.76 9.30 -7.50
CA THR A 43 4.89 8.63 -6.21
C THR A 43 3.57 8.66 -5.46
N VAL A 44 3.25 7.55 -4.79
CA VAL A 44 2.11 7.55 -3.87
C VAL A 44 2.37 8.44 -2.66
N CYS A 45 3.65 8.67 -2.32
CA CYS A 45 4.04 9.55 -1.23
C CYS A 45 3.53 10.98 -1.42
N GLU A 46 3.62 11.52 -2.65
CA GLU A 46 3.08 12.84 -3.00
C GLU A 46 1.56 12.77 -3.23
N SER A 47 1.10 11.85 -4.09
CA SER A 47 -0.31 11.76 -4.49
C SER A 47 -1.24 11.47 -3.32
N ALA A 48 -0.80 10.68 -2.33
CA ALA A 48 -1.57 10.35 -1.13
C ALA A 48 -1.29 11.32 0.04
N GLN A 49 -0.49 12.37 -0.13
CA GLN A 49 -0.11 13.31 0.93
C GLN A 49 0.41 12.58 2.18
N CYS A 50 1.33 11.62 1.95
CA CYS A 50 1.81 10.73 3.00
C CYS A 50 2.55 11.51 4.10
N PRO A 51 2.20 11.32 5.39
CA PRO A 51 2.86 12.02 6.49
C PRO A 51 4.33 11.62 6.66
N ASN A 52 4.73 10.45 6.15
CA ASN A 52 6.09 9.92 6.27
C ASN A 52 7.01 10.36 5.12
N LEU A 53 6.52 11.13 4.14
CA LEU A 53 7.28 11.53 2.95
C LEU A 53 8.66 12.10 3.32
N GLY A 54 8.71 13.02 4.30
CA GLY A 54 9.96 13.63 4.74
C GLY A 54 10.96 12.64 5.31
N GLU A 55 10.51 11.67 6.10
CA GLU A 55 11.36 10.62 6.66
C GLU A 55 11.82 9.64 5.58
N CYS A 56 10.89 9.08 4.81
CA CYS A 56 11.18 8.09 3.77
C CYS A 56 12.17 8.64 2.74
N TRP A 57 11.92 9.83 2.21
CA TRP A 57 12.79 10.40 1.18
C TRP A 57 14.17 10.82 1.72
N SER A 58 14.26 11.17 3.01
CA SER A 58 15.57 11.38 3.66
C SER A 58 16.37 10.08 3.86
N ARG A 59 15.71 8.94 3.76
CA ARG A 59 16.31 7.58 3.76
C ARG A 59 16.49 7.03 2.34
N LYS A 60 16.30 7.83 1.29
CA LYS A 60 16.25 7.41 -0.12
C LYS A 60 15.17 6.36 -0.41
N THR A 61 14.07 6.33 0.34
CA THR A 61 12.97 5.39 0.16
C THR A 61 11.76 6.11 -0.42
N ALA A 62 11.31 5.70 -1.59
CA ALA A 62 10.10 6.21 -2.24
C ALA A 62 9.24 5.05 -2.76
N THR A 63 7.92 5.18 -2.66
CA THR A 63 6.99 4.24 -3.29
C THR A 63 6.62 4.78 -4.66
N ILE A 64 7.18 4.15 -5.68
CA ILE A 64 6.98 4.56 -7.08
C ILE A 64 5.60 4.09 -7.54
N MET A 65 4.84 4.99 -8.16
CA MET A 65 3.51 4.72 -8.69
C MET A 65 3.56 4.70 -10.22
N ILE A 66 3.32 3.54 -10.81
CA ILE A 66 3.30 3.32 -12.26
C ILE A 66 1.90 3.40 -12.85
N LEU A 67 1.81 3.35 -14.19
CA LEU A 67 0.59 3.45 -14.99
C LEU A 67 -0.06 4.85 -14.93
N GLY A 68 0.73 5.86 -14.60
CA GLY A 68 0.32 7.26 -14.51
C GLY A 68 -0.20 7.66 -13.13
N ASN A 69 -0.98 8.75 -13.07
CA ASN A 69 -1.46 9.37 -11.84
C ASN A 69 -2.99 9.52 -11.77
N ILE A 70 -3.73 8.96 -12.74
CA ILE A 70 -5.20 8.97 -12.78
C ILE A 70 -5.70 7.53 -12.60
N CYS A 71 -6.46 7.30 -11.52
CA CYS A 71 -7.01 6.00 -11.18
C CYS A 71 -8.44 5.85 -11.69
N THR A 72 -8.79 4.71 -12.26
CA THR A 72 -10.18 4.41 -12.68
C THR A 72 -11.09 4.04 -11.51
N ARG A 73 -10.55 3.90 -10.31
CA ARG A 73 -11.30 3.56 -9.10
C ARG A 73 -11.40 4.74 -8.13
N SER A 74 -12.51 4.79 -7.39
CA SER A 74 -12.87 5.86 -6.45
C SER A 74 -12.88 5.37 -5.01
N CYS A 75 -11.74 4.84 -4.52
CA CYS A 75 -11.64 4.41 -3.13
C CYS A 75 -11.81 5.63 -2.19
N GLY A 76 -12.76 5.54 -1.26
CA GLY A 76 -13.17 6.69 -0.44
C GLY A 76 -12.11 7.23 0.54
N PHE A 77 -11.01 6.53 0.70
CA PHE A 77 -9.87 6.95 1.52
C PHE A 77 -8.71 7.56 0.73
N CYS A 78 -8.70 7.38 -0.60
CA CYS A 78 -7.52 7.60 -1.42
C CYS A 78 -7.52 9.00 -2.05
N ALA A 79 -6.43 9.75 -1.89
CA ALA A 79 -6.27 11.08 -2.46
C ALA A 79 -5.75 11.10 -3.91
N VAL A 80 -5.48 9.93 -4.50
CA VAL A 80 -5.12 9.83 -5.92
C VAL A 80 -6.29 10.25 -6.78
N GLN A 81 -6.02 11.05 -7.82
CA GLN A 81 -7.04 11.57 -8.71
C GLN A 81 -7.83 10.44 -9.39
N THR A 82 -9.16 10.48 -9.25
CA THR A 82 -10.06 9.55 -9.96
C THR A 82 -10.42 10.12 -11.32
N GLY A 83 -10.40 9.26 -12.34
CA GLY A 83 -10.76 9.67 -13.70
C GLY A 83 -10.55 8.56 -14.73
N ARG A 84 -10.60 8.93 -15.99
CA ARG A 84 -10.30 8.04 -17.11
C ARG A 84 -8.97 8.45 -17.73
N PRO A 85 -7.88 7.65 -17.55
CA PRO A 85 -6.60 7.92 -18.18
C PRO A 85 -6.71 7.86 -19.70
N THR A 86 -5.98 8.73 -20.40
CA THR A 86 -5.96 8.81 -21.86
C THR A 86 -4.70 8.23 -22.47
N GLU A 87 -3.65 8.07 -21.67
CA GLU A 87 -2.33 7.66 -22.14
C GLU A 87 -1.82 6.42 -21.40
N LEU A 88 -0.97 5.68 -22.07
CA LEU A 88 -0.20 4.57 -21.50
C LEU A 88 1.26 4.75 -21.91
N ASP A 89 2.11 5.09 -20.95
CA ASP A 89 3.53 5.28 -21.18
C ASP A 89 4.27 3.93 -21.16
N ARG A 90 4.73 3.51 -22.31
CA ARG A 90 5.45 2.24 -22.49
C ARG A 90 6.94 2.34 -22.12
N ASP A 91 7.49 3.56 -21.94
CA ASP A 91 8.87 3.78 -21.51
C ASP A 91 8.99 3.94 -19.99
N GLU A 92 7.87 4.00 -19.27
CA GLU A 92 7.84 4.11 -17.80
C GLU A 92 8.66 3.00 -17.11
N PRO A 93 8.61 1.70 -17.52
CA PRO A 93 9.41 0.64 -16.92
C PRO A 93 10.92 0.91 -16.90
N ARG A 94 11.47 1.44 -18.00
CA ARG A 94 12.90 1.79 -18.09
C ARG A 94 13.25 2.93 -17.13
N ARG A 95 12.47 3.99 -17.12
CA ARG A 95 12.69 5.15 -16.23
C ARG A 95 12.59 4.79 -14.75
N VAL A 96 11.67 3.88 -14.40
CA VAL A 96 11.54 3.35 -13.04
C VAL A 96 12.81 2.59 -12.64
N ALA A 97 13.30 1.70 -13.50
CA ALA A 97 14.51 0.92 -13.24
C ALA A 97 15.74 1.82 -13.04
N GLU A 98 15.91 2.82 -13.91
CA GLU A 98 16.99 3.79 -13.83
C GLU A 98 16.91 4.64 -12.53
N ALA A 99 15.73 5.11 -12.17
CA ALA A 99 15.56 5.89 -10.94
C ALA A 99 15.88 5.06 -9.68
N ILE A 100 15.45 3.80 -9.62
CA ILE A 100 15.78 2.87 -8.53
C ILE A 100 17.30 2.71 -8.41
N ARG A 101 18.02 2.58 -9.53
CA ARG A 101 19.47 2.51 -9.57
C ARG A 101 20.12 3.80 -9.04
N LEU A 102 19.67 4.95 -9.49
CA LEU A 102 20.19 6.24 -9.04
C LEU A 102 19.95 6.51 -7.56
N MET A 103 18.80 6.08 -7.04
CA MET A 103 18.51 6.15 -5.60
C MET A 103 19.33 5.14 -4.79
N GLY A 104 19.89 4.08 -5.42
CA GLY A 104 20.63 3.03 -4.75
C GLY A 104 19.77 2.21 -3.77
N LEU A 105 18.52 1.91 -4.15
CA LEU A 105 17.58 1.22 -3.28
C LEU A 105 17.97 -0.25 -3.10
N LYS A 106 18.01 -0.72 -1.85
CA LYS A 106 18.10 -2.15 -1.53
C LYS A 106 16.73 -2.83 -1.62
N HIS A 107 15.65 -2.08 -1.38
CA HIS A 107 14.27 -2.53 -1.45
C HIS A 107 13.44 -1.48 -2.19
N ALA A 108 12.85 -1.87 -3.30
CA ALA A 108 12.01 -1.01 -4.13
C ALA A 108 10.54 -1.39 -3.97
N VAL A 109 9.72 -0.45 -3.50
CA VAL A 109 8.27 -0.61 -3.47
C VAL A 109 7.64 0.07 -4.67
N ILE A 110 6.94 -0.72 -5.48
CA ILE A 110 6.25 -0.27 -6.69
C ILE A 110 4.76 -0.47 -6.49
N THR A 111 3.98 0.56 -6.76
CA THR A 111 2.51 0.50 -6.79
C THR A 111 1.98 1.06 -8.08
N SER A 112 0.67 1.04 -8.29
CA SER A 112 0.05 1.66 -9.46
C SER A 112 -1.31 2.28 -9.14
N VAL A 113 -1.77 3.13 -10.05
CA VAL A 113 -3.20 3.39 -10.20
C VAL A 113 -3.90 2.16 -10.78
N ALA A 114 -5.21 2.00 -10.52
CA ALA A 114 -5.99 0.99 -11.24
C ALA A 114 -6.29 1.49 -12.66
N ARG A 115 -6.14 0.59 -13.63
CA ARG A 115 -6.38 0.83 -15.07
C ARG A 115 -7.43 -0.17 -15.59
N ASP A 116 -8.61 -0.11 -14.98
CA ASP A 116 -9.71 -1.05 -15.26
C ASP A 116 -10.24 -0.96 -16.70
N GLU A 117 -9.85 0.07 -17.45
CA GLU A 117 -10.16 0.27 -18.86
C GLU A 117 -9.21 -0.49 -19.80
N LEU A 118 -8.04 -0.92 -19.31
CA LEU A 118 -7.13 -1.78 -20.07
C LEU A 118 -7.60 -3.23 -20.00
N LEU A 119 -7.42 -3.96 -21.10
CA LEU A 119 -7.85 -5.35 -21.20
C LEU A 119 -7.18 -6.24 -20.15
N ASP A 120 -5.91 -5.96 -19.84
CA ASP A 120 -5.09 -6.67 -18.86
C ASP A 120 -4.96 -5.90 -17.51
N GLY A 121 -5.68 -4.78 -17.32
CA GLY A 121 -5.56 -3.94 -16.13
C GLY A 121 -4.15 -3.37 -15.91
N GLY A 122 -3.27 -3.41 -16.93
CA GLY A 122 -1.89 -2.96 -16.87
C GLY A 122 -0.89 -4.05 -16.46
N ALA A 123 -1.29 -5.33 -16.41
CA ALA A 123 -0.41 -6.43 -16.01
C ALA A 123 0.85 -6.55 -16.86
N ALA A 124 0.78 -6.27 -18.16
CA ALA A 124 1.94 -6.26 -19.04
C ALA A 124 2.98 -5.19 -18.65
N ILE A 125 2.53 -3.98 -18.26
CA ILE A 125 3.42 -2.91 -17.78
C ILE A 125 4.02 -3.27 -16.41
N TRP A 126 3.23 -3.88 -15.52
CA TRP A 126 3.73 -4.42 -14.26
C TRP A 126 4.88 -5.41 -14.50
N ALA A 127 4.66 -6.41 -15.35
CA ALA A 127 5.67 -7.41 -15.67
C ALA A 127 6.91 -6.79 -16.34
N ALA A 128 6.72 -5.83 -17.24
CA ALA A 128 7.83 -5.11 -17.87
C ALA A 128 8.64 -4.32 -16.85
N THR A 129 7.96 -3.65 -15.90
CA THR A 129 8.62 -2.87 -14.83
C THR A 129 9.45 -3.76 -13.92
N ILE A 130 8.89 -4.87 -13.43
CA ILE A 130 9.60 -5.82 -12.57
C ILE A 130 10.84 -6.34 -13.27
N ARG A 131 10.73 -6.76 -14.54
CA ARG A 131 11.85 -7.27 -15.32
C ARG A 131 12.92 -6.20 -15.57
N ALA A 132 12.55 -4.98 -15.91
CA ALA A 132 13.47 -3.86 -16.10
C ALA A 132 14.22 -3.53 -14.80
N VAL A 133 13.51 -3.46 -13.67
CA VAL A 133 14.11 -3.21 -12.36
C VAL A 133 15.08 -4.33 -12.00
N ARG A 134 14.71 -5.59 -12.17
CA ARG A 134 15.56 -6.75 -11.87
C ARG A 134 16.81 -6.78 -12.75
N ALA A 135 16.70 -6.45 -14.03
CA ALA A 135 17.83 -6.43 -14.96
C ALA A 135 18.86 -5.35 -14.61
N GLU A 136 18.41 -4.15 -14.23
CA GLU A 136 19.27 -3.02 -13.91
C GLU A 136 19.75 -3.01 -12.45
N ASN A 137 18.98 -3.63 -11.55
CA ASN A 137 19.20 -3.64 -10.10
C ASN A 137 19.14 -5.09 -9.55
N PRO A 138 20.07 -5.97 -9.89
CA PRO A 138 19.96 -7.41 -9.60
C PRO A 138 19.93 -7.76 -8.10
N HIS A 139 20.39 -6.86 -7.24
CA HIS A 139 20.43 -7.04 -5.77
C HIS A 139 19.31 -6.31 -5.02
N THR A 140 18.43 -5.60 -5.75
CA THR A 140 17.31 -4.88 -5.14
C THR A 140 16.11 -5.82 -4.95
N ALA A 141 15.60 -5.93 -3.74
CA ALA A 141 14.34 -6.60 -3.49
C ALA A 141 13.17 -5.80 -4.08
N ILE A 142 12.24 -6.47 -4.75
CA ILE A 142 11.13 -5.85 -5.46
C ILE A 142 9.82 -6.22 -4.77
N GLU A 143 9.22 -5.26 -4.08
CA GLU A 143 7.86 -5.36 -3.55
C GLU A 143 6.87 -4.69 -4.50
N VAL A 144 5.78 -5.39 -4.85
CA VAL A 144 4.73 -4.86 -5.71
C VAL A 144 3.41 -4.77 -4.97
N LEU A 145 2.84 -3.57 -4.86
CA LEU A 145 1.50 -3.33 -4.31
C LEU A 145 0.51 -3.19 -5.46
N ILE A 146 -0.15 -4.28 -5.82
CA ILE A 146 -0.96 -4.42 -7.03
C ILE A 146 -2.47 -4.26 -6.80
N PRO A 147 -3.25 -3.84 -7.83
CA PRO A 147 -4.71 -3.90 -7.80
C PRO A 147 -5.20 -5.35 -7.93
N ASP A 148 -6.50 -5.57 -7.69
CA ASP A 148 -7.11 -6.91 -7.77
C ASP A 148 -7.45 -7.38 -9.20
N PHE A 149 -7.04 -6.64 -10.24
CA PHE A 149 -7.29 -6.91 -11.66
C PHE A 149 -8.75 -7.33 -11.98
N LYS A 150 -9.73 -6.88 -11.16
CA LYS A 150 -11.16 -7.33 -11.24
C LYS A 150 -11.35 -8.85 -11.11
N GLY A 151 -10.37 -9.57 -10.56
CA GLY A 151 -10.38 -11.04 -10.46
C GLY A 151 -9.99 -11.76 -11.73
N ARG A 152 -9.35 -11.09 -12.69
CA ARG A 152 -8.73 -11.74 -13.83
C ARG A 152 -7.40 -12.35 -13.40
N TRP A 153 -7.45 -13.61 -13.04
CA TRP A 153 -6.30 -14.32 -12.43
C TRP A 153 -5.12 -14.48 -13.37
N GLN A 154 -5.37 -14.55 -14.67
CA GLN A 154 -4.30 -14.56 -15.68
C GLN A 154 -3.46 -13.28 -15.66
N ASP A 155 -4.07 -12.12 -15.32
CA ASP A 155 -3.33 -10.87 -15.15
C ASP A 155 -2.45 -10.91 -13.88
N LEU A 156 -2.92 -11.54 -12.80
CA LEU A 156 -2.09 -11.83 -11.64
C LEU A 156 -0.92 -12.74 -12.00
N GLU A 157 -1.16 -13.84 -12.71
CA GLU A 157 -0.13 -14.78 -13.16
C GLU A 157 0.95 -14.05 -13.99
N THR A 158 0.54 -13.14 -14.89
CA THR A 158 1.47 -12.31 -15.67
C THR A 158 2.43 -11.50 -14.78
N VAL A 159 1.94 -10.98 -13.67
CA VAL A 159 2.77 -10.24 -12.69
C VAL A 159 3.67 -11.21 -11.92
N LEU A 160 3.14 -12.34 -11.46
CA LEU A 160 3.90 -13.36 -10.70
C LEU A 160 5.02 -13.98 -11.55
N ASP A 161 4.79 -14.20 -12.85
CA ASP A 161 5.80 -14.72 -13.80
C ASP A 161 6.99 -13.75 -13.97
N ALA A 162 6.81 -12.47 -13.68
CA ALA A 162 7.91 -11.51 -13.65
C ALA A 162 8.75 -11.59 -12.37
N LYS A 163 8.36 -12.43 -11.38
CA LYS A 163 9.07 -12.78 -10.15
C LYS A 163 9.41 -11.58 -9.25
N PRO A 164 8.41 -10.85 -8.76
CA PRO A 164 8.62 -9.95 -7.62
C PRO A 164 9.06 -10.77 -6.39
N ASP A 165 9.74 -10.15 -5.44
CA ASP A 165 10.13 -10.82 -4.19
C ASP A 165 8.96 -10.84 -3.18
N ILE A 166 8.18 -9.77 -3.14
CA ILE A 166 7.00 -9.64 -2.25
C ILE A 166 5.80 -9.21 -3.08
N LEU A 167 4.70 -9.96 -2.96
CA LEU A 167 3.40 -9.55 -3.46
C LEU A 167 2.58 -8.93 -2.35
N ASN A 168 2.28 -7.65 -2.49
CA ASN A 168 1.45 -6.89 -1.59
C ASN A 168 0.09 -6.58 -2.26
N HIS A 169 -0.99 -6.86 -1.55
CA HIS A 169 -2.33 -6.42 -1.90
C HIS A 169 -3.13 -6.12 -0.63
N ASN A 170 -3.46 -4.86 -0.41
CA ASN A 170 -4.15 -4.45 0.80
C ASN A 170 -5.63 -4.84 0.78
N VAL A 171 -6.11 -5.42 1.88
CA VAL A 171 -7.54 -5.63 2.16
C VAL A 171 -8.21 -4.30 2.54
N GLU A 172 -7.48 -3.39 3.17
CA GLU A 172 -7.79 -2.01 3.55
C GLU A 172 -8.79 -1.87 4.69
N THR A 173 -9.85 -2.68 4.76
CA THR A 173 -10.89 -2.56 5.79
C THR A 173 -11.67 -3.87 5.97
N VAL A 174 -12.56 -3.89 6.96
CA VAL A 174 -13.42 -5.03 7.31
C VAL A 174 -14.56 -5.24 6.29
N PRO A 175 -15.15 -6.45 6.18
CA PRO A 175 -16.18 -6.79 5.18
C PRO A 175 -17.35 -5.81 5.13
N ARG A 176 -17.93 -5.43 6.28
CA ARG A 176 -19.07 -4.53 6.38
C ARG A 176 -18.81 -3.16 5.72
N LEU A 177 -17.61 -2.64 5.87
CA LEU A 177 -17.22 -1.33 5.33
C LEU A 177 -16.69 -1.38 3.92
N HIS A 178 -16.35 -2.58 3.40
CA HIS A 178 -15.58 -2.74 2.17
C HIS A 178 -16.23 -2.04 0.96
N LYS A 179 -17.54 -2.20 0.77
CA LYS A 179 -18.26 -1.55 -0.34
C LYS A 179 -18.23 -0.01 -0.27
N LYS A 180 -18.24 0.57 0.95
CA LYS A 180 -18.15 2.02 1.16
C LYS A 180 -16.74 2.53 0.96
N VAL A 181 -15.75 1.77 1.41
CA VAL A 181 -14.32 2.13 1.38
C VAL A 181 -13.69 1.90 0.02
N ARG A 182 -14.02 0.77 -0.64
CA ARG A 182 -13.47 0.35 -1.94
C ARG A 182 -14.61 -0.12 -2.88
N PRO A 183 -15.40 0.78 -3.46
CA PRO A 183 -16.64 0.42 -4.20
C PRO A 183 -16.43 -0.59 -5.34
N GLN A 184 -15.28 -0.55 -6.04
CA GLN A 184 -14.98 -1.40 -7.20
C GLN A 184 -14.22 -2.69 -6.84
N ALA A 185 -13.70 -2.80 -5.62
CA ALA A 185 -13.05 -4.01 -5.12
C ALA A 185 -14.04 -4.93 -4.39
N LYS A 186 -13.60 -6.15 -4.06
CA LYS A 186 -14.36 -7.11 -3.28
C LYS A 186 -13.46 -7.72 -2.21
N TYR A 187 -13.99 -7.88 -1.00
CA TYR A 187 -13.24 -8.44 0.14
C TYR A 187 -12.69 -9.83 -0.17
N GLU A 188 -13.56 -10.73 -0.61
CA GLU A 188 -13.22 -12.12 -0.93
C GLU A 188 -12.21 -12.22 -2.08
N ARG A 189 -12.28 -11.27 -3.03
CA ARG A 189 -11.30 -11.19 -4.14
C ARG A 189 -9.92 -10.79 -3.64
N SER A 190 -9.86 -9.90 -2.65
CA SER A 190 -8.59 -9.48 -2.05
C SER A 190 -7.93 -10.64 -1.32
N LEU A 191 -8.69 -11.44 -0.57
CA LEU A 191 -8.18 -12.65 0.08
C LEU A 191 -7.76 -13.70 -0.94
N GLU A 192 -8.58 -13.96 -1.97
CA GLU A 192 -8.24 -14.92 -3.02
C GLU A 192 -6.97 -14.55 -3.78
N MET A 193 -6.69 -13.27 -3.99
CA MET A 193 -5.44 -12.81 -4.59
C MET A 193 -4.23 -13.19 -3.74
N LEU A 194 -4.28 -12.93 -2.43
CA LEU A 194 -3.22 -13.29 -1.48
C LEU A 194 -3.02 -14.81 -1.43
N ARG A 195 -4.12 -15.57 -1.40
CA ARG A 195 -4.08 -17.03 -1.40
C ARG A 195 -3.39 -17.59 -2.65
N ARG A 196 -3.72 -17.06 -3.83
CA ARG A 196 -3.09 -17.48 -5.10
C ARG A 196 -1.61 -17.15 -5.14
N ALA A 197 -1.21 -15.96 -4.71
CA ALA A 197 0.19 -15.58 -4.62
C ALA A 197 0.95 -16.47 -3.64
N LYS A 198 0.35 -16.77 -2.48
CA LYS A 198 0.94 -17.68 -1.49
C LYS A 198 1.09 -19.10 -2.02
N ALA A 199 0.07 -19.63 -2.68
CA ALA A 199 0.10 -20.95 -3.30
C ALA A 199 1.16 -21.04 -4.43
N ALA A 200 1.46 -19.92 -5.09
CA ALA A 200 2.53 -19.82 -6.10
C ALA A 200 3.93 -19.65 -5.46
N GLY A 201 4.05 -19.65 -4.13
CA GLY A 201 5.32 -19.61 -3.40
C GLY A 201 5.86 -18.21 -3.09
N PHE A 202 5.07 -17.16 -3.30
CA PHE A 202 5.50 -15.79 -3.01
C PHE A 202 5.36 -15.42 -1.54
N VAL A 203 6.22 -14.53 -1.08
CA VAL A 203 5.99 -13.80 0.17
C VAL A 203 4.79 -12.86 -0.03
N THR A 204 3.80 -12.96 0.84
CA THR A 204 2.56 -12.19 0.75
C THR A 204 2.49 -11.12 1.83
N LYS A 205 2.00 -9.94 1.43
CA LYS A 205 1.82 -8.81 2.31
C LYS A 205 0.44 -8.18 2.11
N SER A 206 -0.13 -7.69 3.21
CA SER A 206 -1.40 -6.96 3.18
C SER A 206 -1.46 -5.92 4.28
N GLY A 207 -2.49 -5.08 4.26
CA GLY A 207 -2.68 -4.05 5.25
C GLY A 207 -4.13 -3.67 5.48
N LEU A 208 -4.37 -3.13 6.68
CA LEU A 208 -5.64 -2.54 7.09
C LEU A 208 -5.43 -1.11 7.60
N MET A 209 -6.38 -0.25 7.30
CA MET A 209 -6.51 1.06 7.93
C MET A 209 -7.51 0.98 9.09
N LEU A 210 -7.17 1.57 10.23
CA LEU A 210 -8.03 1.62 11.41
C LEU A 210 -8.53 3.04 11.66
N GLY A 211 -9.76 3.15 12.20
CA GLY A 211 -10.42 4.41 12.51
C GLY A 211 -11.47 4.87 11.50
N ILE A 212 -11.89 3.99 10.55
CA ILE A 212 -12.92 4.29 9.53
C ILE A 212 -14.35 3.93 10.02
N GLY A 213 -14.50 3.36 11.25
CA GLY A 213 -15.77 2.94 11.84
C GLY A 213 -15.94 1.42 11.94
N GLU A 214 -14.85 0.68 11.87
CA GLU A 214 -14.78 -0.74 12.20
C GLU A 214 -14.87 -0.98 13.71
N GLU A 215 -15.39 -2.15 14.07
CA GLU A 215 -15.46 -2.64 15.46
C GLU A 215 -14.29 -3.61 15.72
N ASP A 216 -13.88 -3.73 16.99
CA ASP A 216 -12.79 -4.62 17.40
C ASP A 216 -13.05 -6.10 17.02
N SER A 217 -14.31 -6.55 17.10
CA SER A 217 -14.73 -7.89 16.68
C SER A 217 -14.54 -8.12 15.19
N GLU A 218 -14.79 -7.08 14.36
CA GLU A 218 -14.62 -7.12 12.91
C GLU A 218 -13.13 -7.10 12.52
N ILE A 219 -12.33 -6.29 13.21
CA ILE A 219 -10.87 -6.29 13.04
C ILE A 219 -10.32 -7.68 13.33
N ALA A 220 -10.68 -8.26 14.49
CA ALA A 220 -10.23 -9.59 14.88
C ALA A 220 -10.65 -10.68 13.87
N ALA A 221 -11.87 -10.61 13.33
CA ALA A 221 -12.35 -11.55 12.31
C ALA A 221 -11.54 -11.39 11.02
N THR A 222 -11.35 -10.17 10.55
CA THR A 222 -10.57 -9.88 9.33
C THR A 222 -9.12 -10.35 9.45
N LEU A 223 -8.49 -10.15 10.62
CA LEU A 223 -7.12 -10.63 10.87
C LEU A 223 -7.04 -12.15 10.85
N ARG A 224 -8.06 -12.86 11.37
CA ARG A 224 -8.12 -14.32 11.26
C ARG A 224 -8.31 -14.80 9.82
N ASP A 225 -9.16 -14.14 9.03
CA ASP A 225 -9.34 -14.47 7.63
C ASP A 225 -8.01 -14.34 6.84
N MET A 226 -7.27 -13.25 7.09
CA MET A 226 -5.97 -13.02 6.44
C MET A 226 -4.91 -14.03 6.91
N ALA A 227 -4.88 -14.38 8.19
CA ALA A 227 -3.96 -15.37 8.74
C ALA A 227 -4.27 -16.80 8.24
N ALA A 228 -5.54 -17.14 8.04
CA ALA A 228 -5.95 -18.42 7.47
C ALA A 228 -5.39 -18.64 6.06
N ASP A 229 -5.13 -17.58 5.32
CA ASP A 229 -4.48 -17.59 4.01
C ASP A 229 -2.93 -17.52 4.08
N HIS A 230 -2.37 -17.73 5.28
CA HIS A 230 -0.93 -17.76 5.56
C HIS A 230 -0.20 -16.46 5.13
N LEU A 231 -0.78 -15.31 5.45
CA LEU A 231 -0.17 -14.00 5.22
C LEU A 231 1.17 -13.90 5.97
N ASP A 232 2.24 -13.50 5.26
CA ASP A 232 3.57 -13.36 5.87
C ASP A 232 3.74 -12.01 6.58
N ILE A 233 3.36 -10.91 5.91
CA ILE A 233 3.56 -9.55 6.39
C ILE A 233 2.22 -8.83 6.52
N LEU A 234 1.97 -8.25 7.68
CA LEU A 234 0.80 -7.41 7.92
C LEU A 234 1.20 -5.99 8.30
N THR A 235 0.51 -4.99 7.73
CA THR A 235 0.63 -3.59 8.13
C THR A 235 -0.70 -3.07 8.68
N LEU A 236 -0.67 -2.43 9.85
CA LEU A 236 -1.83 -1.77 10.46
C LEU A 236 -1.51 -0.29 10.69
N GLY A 237 -2.31 0.61 10.09
CA GLY A 237 -2.08 2.05 10.17
C GLY A 237 -3.33 2.85 10.46
N GLN A 238 -3.18 4.04 11.06
CA GLN A 238 -4.29 4.97 11.27
C GLN A 238 -4.80 5.52 9.94
N TYR A 239 -6.10 5.46 9.69
CA TYR A 239 -6.71 6.23 8.62
C TYR A 239 -6.55 7.73 8.90
N LEU A 240 -6.00 8.45 7.95
CA LEU A 240 -5.89 9.90 7.98
C LEU A 240 -6.71 10.47 6.83
N ARG A 241 -7.79 11.15 7.14
CA ARG A 241 -8.71 11.72 6.16
C ARG A 241 -8.03 12.79 5.31
N PRO A 242 -7.87 12.62 3.99
CA PRO A 242 -7.16 13.58 3.15
C PRO A 242 -7.90 14.92 2.98
N SER A 243 -9.23 14.90 2.85
CA SER A 243 -10.07 16.11 2.72
C SER A 243 -11.51 15.87 3.15
N ALA A 244 -12.30 16.91 3.17
CA ALA A 244 -13.74 16.83 3.50
C ALA A 244 -14.55 15.91 2.57
N GLN A 245 -14.05 15.66 1.35
CA GLN A 245 -14.72 14.82 0.35
C GLN A 245 -14.47 13.32 0.58
N HIS A 246 -13.45 12.97 1.39
CA HIS A 246 -13.11 11.59 1.71
C HIS A 246 -13.91 11.04 2.89
N LEU A 247 -13.86 9.75 3.09
CA LEU A 247 -14.54 9.07 4.18
C LEU A 247 -14.26 9.74 5.53
N PRO A 248 -15.25 9.86 6.40
CA PRO A 248 -15.04 10.43 7.71
C PRO A 248 -14.13 9.56 8.58
N LEU A 249 -13.39 10.20 9.45
CA LEU A 249 -12.65 9.55 10.53
C LEU A 249 -13.57 9.38 11.73
N TYR A 250 -13.60 8.19 12.33
CA TYR A 250 -14.45 7.90 13.48
C TYR A 250 -13.68 7.93 14.80
N ARG A 251 -12.42 7.50 14.81
CA ARG A 251 -11.61 7.51 16.03
C ARG A 251 -10.12 7.61 15.75
N TRP A 252 -9.39 8.13 16.70
CA TRP A 252 -7.96 8.02 16.79
C TRP A 252 -7.62 6.73 17.54
N VAL A 253 -6.97 5.80 16.88
CA VAL A 253 -6.50 4.55 17.47
C VAL A 253 -5.22 4.83 18.25
N THR A 254 -5.13 4.35 19.49
CA THR A 254 -3.99 4.62 20.36
C THR A 254 -2.80 3.73 20.03
N PRO A 255 -1.55 4.12 20.40
CA PRO A 255 -0.39 3.26 20.24
C PRO A 255 -0.53 1.91 20.97
N GLU A 256 -1.20 1.88 22.11
CA GLU A 256 -1.47 0.68 22.90
C GLU A 256 -2.43 -0.28 22.16
N GLU A 257 -3.44 0.27 21.47
CA GLU A 257 -4.34 -0.54 20.62
C GLU A 257 -3.60 -1.12 19.42
N PHE A 258 -2.72 -0.32 18.78
CA PHE A 258 -1.85 -0.83 17.70
C PHE A 258 -0.92 -1.94 18.20
N ALA A 259 -0.33 -1.81 19.39
CA ALA A 259 0.50 -2.84 20.00
C ALA A 259 -0.30 -4.12 20.29
N ARG A 260 -1.54 -3.99 20.78
CA ARG A 260 -2.46 -5.13 20.99
C ARG A 260 -2.75 -5.87 19.69
N TRP A 261 -3.07 -5.14 18.61
CA TRP A 261 -3.33 -5.75 17.30
C TRP A 261 -2.08 -6.37 16.68
N LYS A 262 -0.91 -5.79 16.92
CA LYS A 262 0.37 -6.38 16.54
C LYS A 262 0.52 -7.76 17.19
N GLN A 263 0.40 -7.84 18.51
CA GLN A 263 0.56 -9.10 19.23
C GLN A 263 -0.49 -10.11 18.79
N PHE A 264 -1.75 -9.71 18.68
CA PHE A 264 -2.83 -10.58 18.19
C PHE A 264 -2.51 -11.21 16.82
N SER A 265 -1.96 -10.42 15.89
CA SER A 265 -1.63 -10.90 14.55
C SER A 265 -0.41 -11.82 14.53
N LEU A 266 0.59 -11.57 15.39
CA LEU A 266 1.74 -12.48 15.60
C LEU A 266 1.27 -13.82 16.17
N ASP A 267 0.35 -13.81 17.13
CA ASP A 267 -0.24 -15.01 17.74
C ASP A 267 -1.07 -15.85 16.73
N LEU A 268 -1.60 -15.20 15.69
CA LEU A 268 -2.25 -15.86 14.56
C LEU A 268 -1.28 -16.46 13.53
N GLY A 269 0.03 -16.21 13.66
CA GLY A 269 1.06 -16.78 12.81
C GLY A 269 1.58 -15.87 11.69
N CYS A 270 1.21 -14.58 11.64
CA CYS A 270 1.89 -13.62 10.76
C CYS A 270 3.37 -13.54 11.15
N ARG A 271 4.27 -13.63 10.18
CA ARG A 271 5.71 -13.64 10.42
C ARG A 271 6.25 -12.26 10.81
N VAL A 272 5.75 -11.23 10.15
CA VAL A 272 6.11 -9.82 10.39
C VAL A 272 4.85 -8.98 10.50
N VAL A 273 4.76 -8.18 11.55
CA VAL A 273 3.64 -7.25 11.75
C VAL A 273 4.17 -5.86 12.07
N GLU A 274 3.91 -4.91 11.16
CA GLU A 274 4.17 -3.51 11.39
C GLU A 274 2.86 -2.80 11.74
N SER A 275 2.78 -2.25 12.95
CA SER A 275 1.52 -1.70 13.47
C SER A 275 1.78 -0.42 14.25
N GLY A 276 1.12 0.66 13.84
CA GLY A 276 1.29 1.96 14.51
C GLY A 276 0.57 3.11 13.81
N PRO A 277 0.43 4.25 14.48
CA PRO A 277 -0.36 5.38 13.99
C PRO A 277 0.10 5.94 12.64
N LEU A 278 1.41 5.94 12.36
CA LEU A 278 1.98 6.45 11.12
C LEU A 278 2.32 5.35 10.10
N VAL A 279 2.08 4.07 10.43
CA VAL A 279 2.36 2.95 9.52
C VAL A 279 1.56 3.09 8.22
N ARG A 280 2.21 2.79 7.12
CA ARG A 280 1.68 2.66 5.75
C ARG A 280 2.23 1.38 5.15
N SER A 281 1.62 0.88 4.08
CA SER A 281 2.03 -0.39 3.45
C SER A 281 3.52 -0.46 3.12
N SER A 282 4.13 0.65 2.74
CA SER A 282 5.55 0.73 2.37
C SER A 282 6.45 1.36 3.45
N TYR A 283 5.91 1.63 4.65
CA TYR A 283 6.69 2.21 5.74
C TYR A 283 7.65 1.16 6.29
N HIS A 284 8.96 1.45 6.26
CA HIS A 284 10.04 0.52 6.68
C HIS A 284 9.96 -0.85 5.96
N ALA A 285 9.59 -0.86 4.67
CA ALA A 285 9.42 -2.10 3.91
C ALA A 285 10.74 -2.88 3.76
N ASP A 286 11.88 -2.20 3.74
CA ASP A 286 13.22 -2.77 3.78
C ASP A 286 13.44 -3.60 5.06
N GLU A 287 13.14 -3.05 6.23
CA GLU A 287 13.27 -3.73 7.52
C GLU A 287 12.31 -4.94 7.64
N GLN A 288 11.11 -4.83 7.05
CA GLN A 288 10.13 -5.92 7.01
C GLN A 288 10.62 -7.09 6.15
N SER A 289 11.29 -6.80 5.02
CA SER A 289 11.87 -7.81 4.13
C SER A 289 13.04 -8.52 4.79
N ASP A 290 13.94 -7.76 5.42
CA ASP A 290 15.12 -8.29 6.11
C ASP A 290 14.74 -9.23 7.26
N ALA A 291 13.61 -9.00 7.91
CA ALA A 291 13.10 -9.86 8.99
C ALA A 291 12.57 -11.22 8.51
N LEU A 292 12.47 -11.44 7.19
CA LEU A 292 12.04 -12.73 6.59
C LEU A 292 13.21 -13.60 6.15
N CYS A 293 14.40 -13.02 5.99
CA CYS A 293 15.63 -13.71 5.64
C CYS A 293 16.34 -14.23 6.88
#